data_9ada36267f91ad432f31c94fd8230a5c
#
_entry.id   9ada36267f91ad432f31c94fd8230a5c
#
_cell.length_a   1.000
_cell.length_b   1.000
_cell.length_c   1.000
_cell.angle_alpha   90.00
_cell.angle_beta   90.00
_cell.angle_gamma   90.00
#
_symmetry.space_group_name_H-M   'P 1'
#
loop_
_entity.id
_entity.type
_entity.pdbx_description
1 polymer ?
#
loop_
_entity_poly.entity_id
_entity_poly.type
_entity_poly.pdbx_seq_one_letter_code
_entity_poly.pdbx_strand_id
1 'polypeptide(L)'
;MIRPNALATRGRLRLHVEVLHGLAEIKLASSALQSLAVRCDAPVTACLPWTLASAESAIAGGLANHVWALVLSDEDGAACAAAVLLETWASAGPTLRLAGAEGGYRTAMLAVDGDAAAALTEALLAKLADRGASFALAIGPVDQLDPIVERMSIALPDWALDGSSEIPVVRHTGLPEATEYLSPSVRRTLRKVRNRLRTDGVDSQVTFTRERHRILRLLPAMAMAYRDRDEAHGLGFDDEAPGWGLFAARVKALAGQGGMEVATLTFDGELAAYVVGFDDGHAYRVMDGRFVSSWARYSPGRLLETAVLQRMIDDPTKSTLDWMTSIAPESLLVANHVERVVTMRARSNPYLPQRT
;
A
#
# COMPACT_ATOMS: atom_id res chain seq x y z
N MET A 1 -8.68 2.98 33.55
CA MET A 1 -10.16 3.10 33.57
C MET A 1 -10.52 4.03 32.42
N ILE A 2 -10.79 3.44 31.25
CA ILE A 2 -11.07 4.17 30.00
C ILE A 2 -12.51 4.63 30.05
N ARG A 3 -12.76 5.93 29.91
CA ARG A 3 -14.11 6.47 29.84
C ARG A 3 -14.72 6.14 28.47
N PRO A 4 -15.91 5.55 28.37
CA PRO A 4 -16.58 5.36 27.10
C PRO A 4 -16.94 6.73 26.51
N ASN A 5 -16.46 7.01 25.32
CA ASN A 5 -16.75 8.22 24.59
C ASN A 5 -17.96 8.04 23.66
N ALA A 6 -18.82 9.02 23.70
CA ALA A 6 -19.93 9.42 22.82
C ALA A 6 -20.49 8.38 21.81
N LEU A 7 -21.81 8.17 21.93
CA LEU A 7 -22.65 7.44 20.98
C LEU A 7 -22.93 8.31 19.76
N ALA A 8 -22.43 7.91 18.59
CA ALA A 8 -22.87 8.49 17.32
C ALA A 8 -24.18 7.81 16.89
N THR A 9 -25.23 8.60 16.70
CA THR A 9 -26.56 8.08 16.36
C THR A 9 -26.96 8.51 14.95
N ARG A 10 -26.98 7.57 13.98
CA ARG A 10 -27.79 7.70 12.79
C ARG A 10 -28.56 6.40 12.56
N GLY A 11 -29.87 6.52 12.46
CA GLY A 11 -30.87 5.52 12.06
C GLY A 11 -30.52 4.04 12.32
N ARG A 12 -30.86 3.52 13.51
CA ARG A 12 -30.91 2.10 13.91
C ARG A 12 -29.64 1.40 14.39
N LEU A 13 -28.44 1.88 14.14
CA LEU A 13 -27.24 1.23 14.68
C LEU A 13 -26.64 2.10 15.81
N ARG A 14 -26.61 1.55 17.02
CA ARG A 14 -25.78 2.13 18.11
C ARG A 14 -24.38 1.64 17.90
N LEU A 15 -23.47 2.56 17.49
CA LEU A 15 -22.06 2.22 17.31
C LEU A 15 -21.27 2.69 18.54
N HIS A 16 -20.41 1.82 19.02
CA HIS A 16 -19.41 2.14 20.03
C HIS A 16 -18.15 2.67 19.34
N VAL A 17 -17.67 3.84 19.75
CA VAL A 17 -16.46 4.47 19.20
C VAL A 17 -15.33 4.32 20.20
N GLU A 18 -14.24 3.70 19.80
CA GLU A 18 -13.03 3.52 20.59
C GLU A 18 -11.85 4.23 19.91
N VAL A 19 -11.01 4.88 20.71
CA VAL A 19 -9.73 5.44 20.24
C VAL A 19 -8.60 4.67 20.90
N LEU A 20 -7.80 4.01 20.09
CA LEU A 20 -6.62 3.27 20.51
C LEU A 20 -5.39 4.15 20.36
N HIS A 21 -4.61 4.30 21.40
CA HIS A 21 -3.43 5.15 21.43
C HIS A 21 -2.14 4.35 21.43
N GLY A 22 -1.30 4.61 20.42
CA GLY A 22 0.00 3.97 20.30
C GLY A 22 -0.06 2.53 19.78
N LEU A 23 1.10 2.04 19.42
CA LEU A 23 1.26 0.71 18.81
C LEU A 23 0.78 -0.43 19.71
N ALA A 24 0.91 -0.29 21.03
CA ALA A 24 0.55 -1.36 21.97
C ALA A 24 -0.96 -1.63 21.98
N GLU A 25 -1.79 -0.58 22.09
CA GLU A 25 -3.26 -0.73 22.10
C GLU A 25 -3.75 -1.23 20.73
N ILE A 26 -3.19 -0.72 19.63
CA ILE A 26 -3.54 -1.16 18.28
C ILE A 26 -3.19 -2.65 18.08
N LYS A 27 -2.05 -3.11 18.61
CA LYS A 27 -1.68 -4.53 18.59
C LYS A 27 -2.64 -5.41 19.41
N LEU A 28 -3.17 -4.92 20.51
CA LEU A 28 -4.18 -5.65 21.30
C LEU A 28 -5.49 -5.83 20.52
N ALA A 29 -5.86 -4.87 19.69
CA ALA A 29 -7.04 -4.95 18.83
C ALA A 29 -6.79 -5.70 17.50
N SER A 30 -5.64 -6.36 17.33
CA SER A 30 -5.22 -6.94 16.05
C SER A 30 -6.21 -7.93 15.45
N SER A 31 -6.82 -8.78 16.25
CA SER A 31 -7.81 -9.77 15.78
C SER A 31 -9.05 -9.10 15.17
N ALA A 32 -9.57 -8.08 15.85
CA ALA A 32 -10.74 -7.33 15.37
C ALA A 32 -10.44 -6.56 14.09
N LEU A 33 -9.28 -5.89 14.02
CA LEU A 33 -8.87 -5.12 12.84
C LEU A 33 -8.56 -6.02 11.63
N GLN A 34 -7.95 -7.20 11.84
CA GLN A 34 -7.72 -8.17 10.77
C GLN A 34 -9.04 -8.75 10.26
N SER A 35 -9.96 -9.13 11.16
CA SER A 35 -11.29 -9.60 10.78
C SER A 35 -12.05 -8.54 9.98
N LEU A 36 -11.98 -7.29 10.39
CA LEU A 36 -12.58 -6.16 9.66
C LEU A 36 -11.96 -6.00 8.27
N ALA A 37 -10.64 -6.05 8.14
CA ALA A 37 -9.96 -5.93 6.86
C ALA A 37 -10.41 -7.02 5.87
N VAL A 38 -10.56 -8.27 6.33
CA VAL A 38 -11.09 -9.37 5.53
C VAL A 38 -12.54 -9.11 5.09
N ARG A 39 -13.38 -8.63 5.99
CA ARG A 39 -14.80 -8.33 5.68
C ARG A 39 -14.96 -7.17 4.69
N CYS A 40 -14.02 -6.24 4.69
CA CYS A 40 -13.99 -5.10 3.78
C CYS A 40 -13.33 -5.42 2.43
N ASP A 41 -12.82 -6.64 2.22
CA ASP A 41 -11.95 -6.97 1.07
C ASP A 41 -10.84 -5.92 0.89
N ALA A 42 -10.23 -5.52 2.02
CA ALA A 42 -9.32 -4.41 2.09
C ALA A 42 -8.00 -4.73 1.39
N PRO A 43 -7.39 -3.77 0.69
CA PRO A 43 -6.07 -3.97 0.10
C PRO A 43 -5.04 -4.25 1.20
N VAL A 44 -4.00 -5.03 0.88
CA VAL A 44 -2.92 -5.40 1.81
C VAL A 44 -2.32 -4.18 2.54
N THR A 45 -2.31 -3.04 1.91
CA THR A 45 -1.83 -1.75 2.45
C THR A 45 -2.69 -1.18 3.58
N ALA A 46 -3.96 -1.58 3.66
CA ALA A 46 -4.87 -1.24 4.75
C ALA A 46 -4.92 -2.31 5.83
N CYS A 47 -4.29 -3.49 5.59
CA CYS A 47 -4.21 -4.56 6.57
C CYS A 47 -3.26 -4.20 7.72
N LEU A 48 -3.56 -4.70 8.91
CA LEU A 48 -2.85 -4.32 10.13
C LEU A 48 -1.32 -4.56 10.08
N PRO A 49 -0.81 -5.69 9.55
CA PRO A 49 0.66 -5.89 9.48
C PRO A 49 1.38 -4.81 8.68
N TRP A 50 0.78 -4.35 7.58
CA TRP A 50 1.34 -3.26 6.77
C TRP A 50 1.28 -1.93 7.51
N THR A 51 0.12 -1.59 8.07
CA THR A 51 -0.08 -0.31 8.77
C THR A 51 0.78 -0.20 10.02
N LEU A 52 0.97 -1.30 10.76
CA LEU A 52 1.88 -1.34 11.90
C LEU A 52 3.34 -1.18 11.49
N ALA A 53 3.80 -1.90 10.46
CA ALA A 53 5.17 -1.75 9.95
C ALA A 53 5.44 -0.32 9.47
N SER A 54 4.47 0.30 8.81
CA SER A 54 4.52 1.70 8.40
C SER A 54 4.61 2.65 9.59
N ALA A 55 3.77 2.43 10.61
CA ALA A 55 3.74 3.25 11.81
C ALA A 55 5.04 3.12 12.64
N GLU A 56 5.52 1.89 12.83
CA GLU A 56 6.79 1.63 13.53
C GLU A 56 7.96 2.32 12.83
N SER A 57 8.04 2.19 11.49
CA SER A 57 9.10 2.82 10.71
C SER A 57 8.99 4.35 10.73
N ALA A 58 7.77 4.90 10.61
CA ALA A 58 7.56 6.35 10.64
C ALA A 58 7.94 6.96 12.00
N ILE A 59 7.63 6.28 13.10
CA ILE A 59 7.99 6.73 14.45
C ILE A 59 9.51 6.62 14.66
N ALA A 60 10.12 5.48 14.30
CA ALA A 60 11.55 5.28 14.42
C ALA A 60 12.37 6.26 13.58
N GLY A 61 11.90 6.61 12.39
CA GLY A 61 12.51 7.60 11.51
C GLY A 61 12.15 9.07 11.81
N GLY A 62 11.43 9.35 12.90
CA GLY A 62 11.02 10.72 13.26
C GLY A 62 10.01 11.37 12.32
N LEU A 63 9.40 10.58 11.42
CA LEU A 63 8.39 11.05 10.45
C LEU A 63 6.98 11.11 11.05
N ALA A 64 6.77 10.51 12.21
CA ALA A 64 5.55 10.61 13.00
C ALA A 64 5.88 10.66 14.49
N ASN A 65 5.09 11.42 15.25
CA ASN A 65 5.22 11.53 16.69
C ASN A 65 4.32 10.50 17.40
N HIS A 66 3.16 10.25 16.83
CA HIS A 66 2.15 9.35 17.39
C HIS A 66 1.45 8.53 16.30
N VAL A 67 0.95 7.38 16.70
CA VAL A 67 -0.04 6.60 15.95
C VAL A 67 -1.26 6.39 16.84
N TRP A 68 -2.43 6.45 16.26
CA TRP A 68 -3.67 6.10 16.92
C TRP A 68 -4.66 5.49 15.92
N ALA A 69 -5.60 4.72 16.41
CA ALA A 69 -6.64 4.17 15.58
C ALA A 69 -8.01 4.54 16.13
N LEU A 70 -8.94 4.81 15.22
CA LEU A 70 -10.35 4.96 15.51
C LEU A 70 -11.02 3.66 15.09
N VAL A 71 -11.73 3.03 16.01
CA VAL A 71 -12.43 1.77 15.77
C VAL A 71 -13.90 1.94 16.15
N LEU A 72 -14.78 1.58 15.22
CA LEU A 72 -16.21 1.56 15.45
C LEU A 72 -16.66 0.11 15.52
N SER A 73 -17.44 -0.22 16.55
CA SER A 73 -18.02 -1.54 16.74
C SER A 73 -19.54 -1.46 16.83
N ASP A 74 -20.21 -2.49 16.36
CA ASP A 74 -21.65 -2.65 16.49
C ASP A 74 -22.06 -3.06 17.92
N GLU A 75 -23.36 -3.29 18.13
CA GLU A 75 -23.92 -3.67 19.44
C GLU A 75 -23.41 -5.04 19.93
N ASP A 76 -22.98 -5.90 19.03
CA ASP A 76 -22.39 -7.21 19.34
C ASP A 76 -20.88 -7.13 19.63
N GLY A 77 -20.29 -5.94 19.51
CA GLY A 77 -18.87 -5.69 19.71
C GLY A 77 -18.00 -6.05 18.51
N ALA A 78 -18.59 -6.36 17.35
CA ALA A 78 -17.82 -6.60 16.13
C ALA A 78 -17.41 -5.27 15.48
N ALA A 79 -16.11 -5.12 15.16
CA ALA A 79 -15.61 -3.93 14.49
C ALA A 79 -16.26 -3.79 13.10
N CYS A 80 -16.88 -2.65 12.80
CA CYS A 80 -17.54 -2.37 11.53
C CYS A 80 -16.85 -1.28 10.72
N ALA A 81 -16.04 -0.42 11.36
CA ALA A 81 -15.19 0.54 10.67
C ALA A 81 -13.92 0.85 11.46
N ALA A 82 -12.84 1.20 10.78
CA ALA A 82 -11.61 1.64 11.44
C ALA A 82 -10.73 2.51 10.52
N ALA A 83 -9.95 3.41 11.15
CA ALA A 83 -8.86 4.13 10.50
C ALA A 83 -7.64 4.12 11.42
N VAL A 84 -6.46 3.81 10.87
CA VAL A 84 -5.18 3.93 11.58
C VAL A 84 -4.48 5.17 11.06
N LEU A 85 -4.13 6.09 11.95
CA LEU A 85 -3.62 7.41 11.61
C LEU A 85 -2.26 7.66 12.23
N LEU A 86 -1.37 8.25 11.46
CA LEU A 86 -0.10 8.80 11.89
C LEU A 86 -0.27 10.29 12.15
N GLU A 87 0.28 10.74 13.25
CA GLU A 87 0.28 12.14 13.64
C GLU A 87 1.69 12.68 13.69
N THR A 88 1.92 13.77 12.98
CA THR A 88 3.18 14.52 12.97
C THR A 88 2.92 15.93 13.51
N TRP A 89 3.74 16.40 14.41
CA TRP A 89 3.66 17.75 14.96
C TRP A 89 4.60 18.70 14.22
N ALA A 90 4.05 19.74 13.65
CA ALA A 90 4.77 20.83 13.02
C ALA A 90 4.40 22.15 13.67
N SER A 91 5.15 23.21 13.40
CA SER A 91 4.85 24.57 13.92
C SER A 91 3.46 25.09 13.52
N ALA A 92 2.91 24.59 12.42
CA ALA A 92 1.58 24.94 11.93
C ALA A 92 0.45 24.09 12.55
N GLY A 93 0.76 23.20 13.49
CA GLY A 93 -0.17 22.27 14.12
C GLY A 93 0.05 20.80 13.70
N PRO A 94 -0.74 19.89 14.27
CA PRO A 94 -0.65 18.48 13.94
C PRO A 94 -1.11 18.20 12.52
N THR A 95 -0.35 17.35 11.83
CA THR A 95 -0.74 16.76 10.54
C THR A 95 -1.07 15.30 10.76
N LEU A 96 -2.25 14.90 10.31
CA LEU A 96 -2.76 13.54 10.39
C LEU A 96 -2.77 12.94 8.99
N ARG A 97 -2.28 11.72 8.86
CA ARG A 97 -2.30 10.98 7.59
C ARG A 97 -2.62 9.52 7.84
N LEU A 98 -3.20 8.90 6.84
CA LEU A 98 -3.56 7.50 6.90
C LEU A 98 -2.28 6.64 6.92
N ALA A 99 -2.15 5.76 7.91
CA ALA A 99 -1.05 4.81 7.97
C ALA A 99 -1.14 3.81 6.81
N GLY A 100 0.01 3.46 6.24
CA GLY A 100 0.08 2.56 5.09
C GLY A 100 0.10 3.27 3.73
N ALA A 101 -0.17 4.58 3.70
CA ALA A 101 -0.13 5.41 2.49
C ALA A 101 1.30 5.84 2.07
N GLU A 102 2.29 5.61 2.93
CA GLU A 102 3.67 6.04 2.66
C GLU A 102 4.23 5.31 1.45
N GLY A 103 4.91 6.05 0.59
CA GLY A 103 5.41 5.56 -0.70
C GLY A 103 4.39 5.67 -1.84
N GLY A 104 3.26 6.32 -1.61
CA GLY A 104 2.24 6.56 -2.64
C GLY A 104 1.40 5.33 -2.99
N TYR A 105 1.41 4.29 -2.14
CA TYR A 105 0.59 3.10 -2.35
C TYR A 105 -0.87 3.37 -2.07
N ARG A 106 -1.76 2.83 -2.91
CA ARG A 106 -3.19 2.82 -2.63
C ARG A 106 -3.46 2.13 -1.30
N THR A 107 -4.23 2.79 -0.44
CA THR A 107 -4.68 2.25 0.85
C THR A 107 -6.20 2.49 1.01
N ALA A 108 -6.76 2.17 2.15
CA ALA A 108 -8.16 2.40 2.48
C ALA A 108 -8.34 2.67 3.97
N MET A 109 -9.40 3.39 4.33
CA MET A 109 -10.00 3.25 5.65
C MET A 109 -10.99 2.09 5.59
N LEU A 110 -11.08 1.32 6.67
CA LEU A 110 -11.92 0.14 6.70
C LEU A 110 -13.36 0.52 7.05
N ALA A 111 -14.31 0.10 6.23
CA ALA A 111 -15.74 0.23 6.54
C ALA A 111 -16.50 -0.88 5.81
N VAL A 112 -17.37 -1.60 6.52
CA VAL A 112 -18.11 -2.73 5.95
C VAL A 112 -19.17 -2.31 4.95
N ASP A 113 -19.65 -1.07 5.05
CA ASP A 113 -20.66 -0.48 4.18
C ASP A 113 -20.63 1.06 4.23
N GLY A 114 -21.54 1.70 3.48
CA GLY A 114 -21.66 3.15 3.41
C GLY A 114 -22.10 3.81 4.71
N ASP A 115 -22.87 3.14 5.56
CA ASP A 115 -23.30 3.67 6.84
C ASP A 115 -22.15 3.64 7.86
N ALA A 116 -21.37 2.56 7.88
CA ALA A 116 -20.15 2.46 8.67
C ALA A 116 -19.11 3.52 8.21
N ALA A 117 -18.98 3.76 6.91
CA ALA A 117 -18.12 4.81 6.36
C ALA A 117 -18.56 6.22 6.80
N ALA A 118 -19.87 6.48 6.79
CA ALA A 118 -20.42 7.75 7.26
C ALA A 118 -20.14 7.95 8.77
N ALA A 119 -20.40 6.92 9.58
CA ALA A 119 -20.15 6.97 11.02
C ALA A 119 -18.65 7.15 11.36
N LEU A 120 -17.76 6.47 10.62
CA LEU A 120 -16.31 6.64 10.78
C LEU A 120 -15.88 8.09 10.47
N THR A 121 -16.43 8.66 9.38
CA THR A 121 -16.17 10.04 9.01
C THR A 121 -16.62 10.99 10.11
N GLU A 122 -17.85 10.86 10.61
CA GLU A 122 -18.41 11.70 11.69
C GLU A 122 -17.57 11.56 12.98
N ALA A 123 -17.20 10.34 13.37
CA ALA A 123 -16.39 10.09 14.56
C ALA A 123 -14.97 10.68 14.43
N LEU A 124 -14.36 10.59 13.26
CA LEU A 124 -13.05 11.19 12.98
C LEU A 124 -13.12 12.71 13.08
N LEU A 125 -14.11 13.35 12.46
CA LEU A 125 -14.28 14.79 12.50
C LEU A 125 -14.60 15.31 13.90
N ALA A 126 -15.45 14.61 14.66
CA ALA A 126 -15.72 14.94 16.06
C ALA A 126 -14.43 14.88 16.89
N LYS A 127 -13.62 13.84 16.69
CA LYS A 127 -12.34 13.69 17.39
C LYS A 127 -11.32 14.77 17.04
N LEU A 128 -11.33 15.26 15.81
CA LEU A 128 -10.50 16.38 15.37
C LEU A 128 -11.00 17.72 15.96
N ALA A 129 -12.31 17.91 16.01
CA ALA A 129 -12.93 19.10 16.60
C ALA A 129 -12.64 19.23 18.11
N ASP A 130 -12.66 18.12 18.85
CA ASP A 130 -12.34 18.09 20.28
C ASP A 130 -10.92 18.57 20.61
N ARG A 131 -10.00 18.55 19.66
CA ARG A 131 -8.61 19.00 19.84
C ARG A 131 -8.46 20.51 19.89
N GLY A 132 -9.45 21.27 19.42
CA GLY A 132 -9.49 22.74 19.49
C GLY A 132 -8.35 23.48 18.76
N ALA A 133 -7.43 22.76 18.15
CA ALA A 133 -6.27 23.29 17.44
C ALA A 133 -6.46 23.21 15.92
N SER A 134 -5.75 24.08 15.18
CA SER A 134 -5.65 23.88 13.75
C SER A 134 -4.97 22.55 13.44
N PHE A 135 -5.53 21.79 12.54
CA PHE A 135 -4.95 20.53 12.06
C PHE A 135 -4.93 20.49 10.55
N ALA A 136 -4.03 19.68 10.01
CA ALA A 136 -4.07 19.24 8.64
C ALA A 136 -4.40 17.73 8.60
N LEU A 137 -5.30 17.34 7.72
CA LEU A 137 -5.68 15.96 7.49
C LEU A 137 -5.33 15.59 6.04
N ALA A 138 -4.61 14.48 5.84
CA ALA A 138 -4.30 13.95 4.53
C ALA A 138 -4.75 12.47 4.46
N ILE A 139 -5.73 12.20 3.62
CA ILE A 139 -6.27 10.86 3.39
C ILE A 139 -5.91 10.44 1.97
N GLY A 140 -5.26 9.32 1.82
CA GLY A 140 -4.93 8.76 0.52
C GLY A 140 -3.44 8.47 0.31
N PRO A 141 -3.10 7.86 -0.84
CA PRO A 141 -4.00 7.58 -1.97
C PRO A 141 -5.08 6.54 -1.63
N VAL A 142 -6.34 6.86 -1.89
CA VAL A 142 -7.49 5.95 -1.75
C VAL A 142 -8.25 5.86 -3.06
N ASP A 143 -9.01 4.79 -3.26
CA ASP A 143 -9.84 4.66 -4.45
C ASP A 143 -10.79 5.85 -4.57
N GLN A 144 -10.92 6.43 -5.77
CA GLN A 144 -11.81 7.55 -6.01
C GLN A 144 -13.28 7.22 -5.71
N LEU A 145 -13.65 5.95 -5.84
CA LEU A 145 -15.00 5.45 -5.59
C LEU A 145 -15.21 4.95 -4.15
N ASP A 146 -14.19 5.08 -3.28
CA ASP A 146 -14.33 4.70 -1.88
C ASP A 146 -15.46 5.53 -1.22
N PRO A 147 -16.45 4.92 -0.56
CA PRO A 147 -17.54 5.62 0.11
C PRO A 147 -17.07 6.70 1.09
N ILE A 148 -15.90 6.53 1.67
CA ILE A 148 -15.30 7.51 2.59
C ILE A 148 -14.92 8.80 1.87
N VAL A 149 -14.48 8.73 0.61
CA VAL A 149 -14.16 9.91 -0.22
C VAL A 149 -15.40 10.80 -0.38
N GLU A 150 -16.54 10.19 -0.73
CA GLU A 150 -17.80 10.91 -0.85
C GLU A 150 -18.21 11.55 0.48
N ARG A 151 -18.19 10.79 1.57
CA ARG A 151 -18.59 11.27 2.90
C ARG A 151 -17.72 12.40 3.41
N MET A 152 -16.40 12.28 3.26
CA MET A 152 -15.44 13.33 3.62
C MET A 152 -15.65 14.60 2.79
N SER A 153 -15.92 14.47 1.50
CA SER A 153 -16.16 15.61 0.60
C SER A 153 -17.43 16.40 0.99
N ILE A 154 -18.45 15.71 1.50
CA ILE A 154 -19.67 16.35 1.99
C ILE A 154 -19.41 17.04 3.34
N ALA A 155 -18.68 16.39 4.23
CA ALA A 155 -18.50 16.85 5.61
C ALA A 155 -17.45 17.98 5.75
N LEU A 156 -16.52 18.07 4.79
CA LEU A 156 -15.44 19.07 4.79
C LEU A 156 -15.53 19.90 3.50
N PRO A 157 -16.29 20.99 3.46
CA PRO A 157 -16.46 21.81 2.26
C PRO A 157 -15.15 22.46 1.77
N ASP A 158 -14.18 22.66 2.65
CA ASP A 158 -12.83 23.14 2.32
C ASP A 158 -11.85 22.00 1.96
N TRP A 159 -12.38 20.81 1.74
CA TRP A 159 -11.64 19.63 1.35
C TRP A 159 -11.12 19.79 -0.08
N ALA A 160 -9.83 19.89 -0.21
CA ALA A 160 -9.19 19.96 -1.52
C ALA A 160 -8.73 18.57 -1.97
N LEU A 161 -9.05 18.23 -3.20
CA LEU A 161 -8.33 17.17 -3.89
C LEU A 161 -6.89 17.67 -4.12
N ASP A 162 -5.93 17.12 -3.39
CA ASP A 162 -4.52 17.51 -3.49
C ASP A 162 -3.83 16.88 -4.70
N GLY A 163 -4.39 15.80 -5.19
CA GLY A 163 -3.91 15.09 -6.37
C GLY A 163 -4.78 13.91 -6.73
N SER A 164 -4.77 13.60 -7.99
CA SER A 164 -5.21 12.30 -8.50
C SER A 164 -4.03 11.62 -9.18
N SER A 165 -3.88 10.33 -8.96
CA SER A 165 -2.91 9.52 -9.69
C SER A 165 -3.60 8.33 -10.33
N GLU A 166 -3.00 7.87 -11.41
CA GLU A 166 -3.44 6.71 -12.14
C GLU A 166 -2.55 5.54 -11.78
N ILE A 167 -3.18 4.45 -11.33
CA ILE A 167 -2.50 3.19 -11.04
C ILE A 167 -2.75 2.27 -12.23
N PRO A 168 -1.70 1.88 -12.97
CA PRO A 168 -1.85 0.92 -14.05
C PRO A 168 -2.16 -0.46 -13.48
N VAL A 169 -3.10 -1.16 -14.13
CA VAL A 169 -3.46 -2.53 -13.79
C VAL A 169 -3.58 -3.38 -15.04
N VAL A 170 -3.37 -4.68 -14.89
CA VAL A 170 -3.69 -5.66 -15.93
C VAL A 170 -4.90 -6.45 -15.46
N ARG A 171 -6.03 -6.30 -16.15
CA ARG A 171 -7.20 -7.15 -15.97
C ARG A 171 -7.07 -8.39 -16.85
N HIS A 172 -7.28 -9.56 -16.25
CA HIS A 172 -7.27 -10.83 -16.99
C HIS A 172 -8.43 -10.87 -17.99
N THR A 173 -8.11 -11.04 -19.26
CA THR A 173 -9.07 -11.06 -20.38
C THR A 173 -9.24 -12.45 -20.98
N GLY A 174 -8.75 -13.50 -20.32
CA GLY A 174 -8.82 -14.87 -20.79
C GLY A 174 -7.67 -15.29 -21.74
N LEU A 175 -6.70 -14.42 -21.99
CA LEU A 175 -5.50 -14.79 -22.75
C LEU A 175 -4.58 -15.68 -21.90
N PRO A 176 -4.15 -16.85 -22.39
CA PRO A 176 -3.41 -17.82 -21.59
C PRO A 176 -1.94 -17.45 -21.36
N GLU A 177 -1.37 -16.61 -22.23
CA GLU A 177 0.05 -16.31 -22.20
C GLU A 177 0.32 -14.85 -21.87
N ALA A 178 1.19 -14.58 -20.91
CA ALA A 178 1.60 -13.22 -20.53
C ALA A 178 2.08 -12.40 -21.74
N THR A 179 2.76 -13.06 -22.68
CA THR A 179 3.26 -12.41 -23.89
C THR A 179 2.17 -11.86 -24.80
N GLU A 180 0.94 -12.34 -24.71
CA GLU A 180 -0.19 -11.86 -25.52
C GLU A 180 -0.70 -10.50 -25.04
N TYR A 181 -0.51 -10.18 -23.77
CA TYR A 181 -0.81 -8.86 -23.20
C TYR A 181 0.20 -7.79 -23.60
N LEU A 182 1.42 -8.20 -24.00
CA LEU A 182 2.51 -7.28 -24.27
C LEU A 182 2.42 -6.62 -25.65
N SER A 183 2.88 -5.39 -25.77
CA SER A 183 3.01 -4.72 -27.06
C SER A 183 3.98 -5.47 -28.00
N PRO A 184 3.82 -5.32 -29.32
CA PRO A 184 4.74 -5.92 -30.28
C PRO A 184 6.21 -5.55 -30.07
N SER A 185 6.47 -4.31 -29.61
CA SER A 185 7.83 -3.81 -29.32
C SER A 185 8.44 -4.54 -28.10
N VAL A 186 7.67 -4.71 -27.03
CA VAL A 186 8.10 -5.43 -25.82
C VAL A 186 8.35 -6.91 -26.16
N ARG A 187 7.45 -7.56 -26.88
CA ARG A 187 7.63 -8.94 -27.34
C ARG A 187 8.92 -9.13 -28.15
N ARG A 188 9.22 -8.17 -29.06
CA ARG A 188 10.46 -8.20 -29.85
C ARG A 188 11.69 -8.05 -28.95
N THR A 189 11.64 -7.14 -27.96
CA THR A 189 12.73 -6.96 -26.99
C THR A 189 12.98 -8.23 -26.19
N LEU A 190 11.95 -8.85 -25.63
CA LEU A 190 12.07 -10.08 -24.86
C LEU A 190 12.65 -11.24 -25.71
N ARG A 191 12.24 -11.34 -26.98
CA ARG A 191 12.80 -12.34 -27.90
C ARG A 191 14.30 -12.11 -28.14
N LYS A 192 14.70 -10.85 -28.38
CA LYS A 192 16.12 -10.49 -28.54
C LYS A 192 16.93 -10.80 -27.28
N VAL A 193 16.40 -10.50 -26.12
CA VAL A 193 17.03 -10.76 -24.83
C VAL A 193 17.22 -12.26 -24.60
N ARG A 194 16.18 -13.07 -24.80
CA ARG A 194 16.26 -14.53 -24.66
C ARG A 194 17.29 -15.14 -25.62
N ASN A 195 17.36 -14.63 -26.86
CA ASN A 195 18.39 -15.06 -27.81
C ASN A 195 19.80 -14.68 -27.36
N ARG A 196 19.96 -13.46 -26.82
CA ARG A 196 21.26 -13.01 -26.29
C ARG A 196 21.72 -13.87 -25.11
N LEU A 197 20.85 -14.11 -24.11
CA LEU A 197 21.16 -15.01 -22.99
C LEU A 197 21.67 -16.37 -23.49
N ARG A 198 20.98 -16.97 -24.49
CA ARG A 198 21.38 -18.24 -25.07
C ARG A 198 22.73 -18.15 -25.78
N THR A 199 22.96 -17.08 -26.56
CA THR A 199 24.23 -16.87 -27.28
C THR A 199 25.40 -16.65 -26.32
N ASP A 200 25.17 -15.90 -25.25
CA ASP A 200 26.18 -15.58 -24.26
C ASP A 200 26.40 -16.73 -23.23
N GLY A 201 25.61 -17.83 -23.33
CA GLY A 201 25.68 -18.99 -22.44
C GLY A 201 25.27 -18.70 -21.00
N VAL A 202 24.50 -17.61 -20.76
CA VAL A 202 24.05 -17.21 -19.43
C VAL A 202 22.89 -18.07 -18.97
N ASP A 203 23.04 -18.77 -17.85
CA ASP A 203 21.96 -19.51 -17.21
C ASP A 203 21.00 -18.54 -16.53
N SER A 204 19.69 -18.79 -16.70
CA SER A 204 18.65 -17.90 -16.15
C SER A 204 17.58 -18.70 -15.42
N GLN A 205 17.32 -18.35 -14.17
CA GLN A 205 16.32 -19.04 -13.37
C GLN A 205 15.38 -18.03 -12.69
N VAL A 206 14.06 -18.26 -12.82
CA VAL A 206 13.03 -17.56 -12.07
C VAL A 206 12.56 -18.43 -10.91
N THR A 207 12.49 -17.85 -9.73
CA THR A 207 12.02 -18.52 -8.51
C THR A 207 10.99 -17.66 -7.79
N PHE A 208 9.90 -18.28 -7.32
CA PHE A 208 8.90 -17.65 -6.48
C PHE A 208 8.99 -18.24 -5.07
N THR A 209 9.03 -17.42 -4.04
CA THR A 209 9.12 -17.88 -2.65
C THR A 209 8.15 -17.14 -1.73
N ARG A 210 7.43 -17.91 -0.90
CA ARG A 210 6.51 -17.42 0.14
C ARG A 210 7.02 -17.71 1.56
N GLU A 211 8.06 -18.53 1.67
CA GLU A 211 8.60 -18.95 2.96
C GLU A 211 9.36 -17.81 3.64
N ARG A 212 8.91 -17.45 4.86
CA ARG A 212 9.48 -16.34 5.65
C ARG A 212 11.01 -16.37 5.69
N HIS A 213 11.59 -17.49 6.06
CA HIS A 213 13.04 -17.59 6.22
C HIS A 213 13.80 -17.43 4.91
N ARG A 214 13.22 -17.82 3.77
CA ARG A 214 13.80 -17.61 2.45
C ARG A 214 13.70 -16.16 2.03
N ILE A 215 12.53 -15.53 2.23
CA ILE A 215 12.34 -14.09 1.96
C ILE A 215 13.34 -13.26 2.75
N LEU A 216 13.48 -13.52 4.06
CA LEU A 216 14.40 -12.75 4.89
C LEU A 216 15.87 -12.92 4.48
N ARG A 217 16.26 -14.08 3.95
CA ARG A 217 17.62 -14.31 3.39
C ARG A 217 17.88 -13.54 2.10
N LEU A 218 16.86 -13.14 1.36
CA LEU A 218 17.01 -12.33 0.15
C LEU A 218 17.25 -10.85 0.46
N LEU A 219 16.91 -10.35 1.64
CA LEU A 219 17.01 -8.93 1.99
C LEU A 219 18.38 -8.30 1.71
N PRO A 220 19.53 -8.94 2.03
CA PRO A 220 20.84 -8.34 1.71
C PRO A 220 21.06 -8.15 0.20
N ALA A 221 20.68 -9.14 -0.62
CA ALA A 221 20.81 -9.03 -2.07
C ALA A 221 19.82 -8.00 -2.66
N MET A 222 18.61 -7.92 -2.10
CA MET A 222 17.62 -6.91 -2.47
C MET A 222 18.11 -5.50 -2.11
N ALA A 223 18.80 -5.32 -0.95
CA ALA A 223 19.40 -4.06 -0.56
C ALA A 223 20.45 -3.59 -1.56
N MET A 224 21.27 -4.52 -2.07
CA MET A 224 22.26 -4.21 -3.10
C MET A 224 21.61 -3.73 -4.40
N ALA A 225 20.57 -4.41 -4.86
CA ALA A 225 19.83 -4.01 -6.06
C ALA A 225 19.07 -2.68 -5.86
N TYR A 226 18.59 -2.42 -4.64
CA TYR A 226 17.95 -1.16 -4.27
C TYR A 226 18.95 0.00 -4.35
N ARG A 227 20.11 -0.17 -3.73
CA ARG A 227 21.23 0.79 -3.75
C ARG A 227 21.71 1.08 -5.17
N ASP A 228 21.96 0.04 -5.95
CA ASP A 228 22.47 0.15 -7.32
C ASP A 228 21.53 1.01 -8.21
N ARG A 229 20.22 0.87 -8.03
CA ARG A 229 19.27 1.73 -8.74
C ARG A 229 19.28 3.17 -8.25
N ASP A 230 19.28 3.38 -6.94
CA ASP A 230 19.23 4.74 -6.38
C ASP A 230 20.48 5.52 -6.78
N GLU A 231 21.66 4.91 -6.74
CA GLU A 231 22.90 5.47 -7.25
C GLU A 231 22.84 5.80 -8.75
N ALA A 232 22.30 4.88 -9.55
CA ALA A 232 22.12 5.10 -11.00
C ALA A 232 21.18 6.29 -11.34
N HIS A 233 20.29 6.66 -10.42
CA HIS A 233 19.37 7.80 -10.55
C HIS A 233 19.88 9.05 -9.81
N GLY A 234 21.09 9.03 -9.26
CA GLY A 234 21.65 10.15 -8.49
C GLY A 234 20.97 10.39 -7.15
N LEU A 235 20.19 9.41 -6.67
CA LEU A 235 19.62 9.41 -5.34
C LEU A 235 20.66 8.81 -4.42
N GLY A 236 21.14 9.58 -3.43
CA GLY A 236 22.04 9.03 -2.42
C GLY A 236 21.37 7.86 -1.70
N PHE A 237 22.06 6.73 -1.63
CA PHE A 237 21.61 5.60 -0.81
C PHE A 237 22.23 5.76 0.59
N ASP A 238 21.39 5.94 1.57
CA ASP A 238 21.73 5.83 2.98
C ASP A 238 21.02 4.57 3.51
N ASP A 239 21.72 3.70 4.22
CA ASP A 239 21.10 2.52 4.86
C ASP A 239 20.01 2.95 5.86
N GLU A 240 20.08 4.19 6.35
CA GLU A 240 19.06 4.86 7.16
C GLU A 240 18.01 5.61 6.33
N ALA A 241 18.18 5.64 4.99
CA ALA A 241 17.22 6.34 4.13
C ALA A 241 15.80 5.80 4.35
N PRO A 242 14.81 6.68 4.53
CA PRO A 242 13.43 6.27 4.80
C PRO A 242 12.88 5.26 3.79
N GLY A 243 13.36 5.29 2.56
CA GLY A 243 12.94 4.40 1.48
C GLY A 243 13.25 2.94 1.74
N TRP A 244 14.54 2.59 1.93
CA TRP A 244 14.95 1.20 2.18
C TRP A 244 14.50 0.72 3.55
N GLY A 245 14.65 1.53 4.60
CA GLY A 245 14.25 1.18 5.95
C GLY A 245 12.77 0.80 6.03
N LEU A 246 11.90 1.61 5.45
CA LEU A 246 10.46 1.35 5.41
C LEU A 246 10.13 0.10 4.57
N PHE A 247 10.77 -0.06 3.41
CA PHE A 247 10.61 -1.23 2.56
C PHE A 247 11.01 -2.52 3.31
N ALA A 248 12.21 -2.54 3.91
CA ALA A 248 12.70 -3.69 4.65
C ALA A 248 11.82 -4.01 5.88
N ALA A 249 11.32 -3.00 6.59
CA ALA A 249 10.40 -3.17 7.71
C ALA A 249 9.10 -3.84 7.25
N ARG A 250 8.51 -3.40 6.15
CA ARG A 250 7.32 -4.01 5.55
C ARG A 250 7.58 -5.45 5.13
N VAL A 251 8.68 -5.71 4.43
CA VAL A 251 9.06 -7.08 4.04
C VAL A 251 9.20 -7.98 5.27
N LYS A 252 9.88 -7.53 6.34
CA LYS A 252 10.04 -8.30 7.58
C LYS A 252 8.70 -8.58 8.29
N ALA A 253 7.81 -7.60 8.32
CA ALA A 253 6.50 -7.70 8.97
C ALA A 253 5.57 -8.64 8.20
N LEU A 254 5.60 -8.60 6.87
CA LEU A 254 4.67 -9.31 6.00
C LEU A 254 5.20 -10.67 5.54
N ALA A 255 6.51 -10.91 5.62
CA ALA A 255 7.09 -12.20 5.25
C ALA A 255 6.50 -13.34 6.08
N GLY A 256 5.92 -14.33 5.41
CA GLY A 256 5.24 -15.47 6.03
C GLY A 256 3.84 -15.16 6.57
N GLN A 257 3.36 -13.94 6.38
CA GLN A 257 1.94 -13.62 6.55
C GLN A 257 1.25 -13.64 5.19
N GLY A 258 -0.03 -14.04 5.18
CA GLY A 258 -0.77 -14.43 4.01
C GLY A 258 -0.53 -13.56 2.78
N GLY A 259 -0.13 -14.21 1.72
CA GLY A 259 -0.05 -13.64 0.39
C GLY A 259 1.27 -13.03 -0.03
N MET A 260 2.23 -12.73 0.84
CA MET A 260 3.52 -12.18 0.39
C MET A 260 4.32 -13.23 -0.40
N GLU A 261 4.77 -12.84 -1.58
CA GLU A 261 5.61 -13.63 -2.47
C GLU A 261 6.76 -12.77 -3.00
N VAL A 262 7.97 -13.32 -3.02
CA VAL A 262 9.11 -12.68 -3.68
C VAL A 262 9.48 -13.51 -4.89
N ALA A 263 9.39 -12.88 -6.06
CA ALA A 263 9.93 -13.42 -7.30
C ALA A 263 11.37 -12.94 -7.48
N THR A 264 12.27 -13.84 -7.85
CA THR A 264 13.66 -13.52 -8.17
C THR A 264 14.01 -14.06 -9.53
N LEU A 265 14.82 -13.31 -10.28
CA LEU A 265 15.51 -13.77 -11.46
C LEU A 265 17.00 -13.78 -11.15
N THR A 266 17.64 -14.93 -11.34
CA THR A 266 19.09 -15.05 -11.23
C THR A 266 19.69 -15.30 -12.63
N PHE A 267 20.89 -14.75 -12.84
CA PHE A 267 21.77 -15.07 -13.96
C PHE A 267 23.05 -15.66 -13.41
N ASP A 268 23.41 -16.87 -13.89
CA ASP A 268 24.57 -17.64 -13.41
C ASP A 268 24.61 -17.78 -11.87
N GLY A 269 23.42 -17.88 -11.25
CA GLY A 269 23.25 -17.99 -9.79
C GLY A 269 23.27 -16.66 -9.03
N GLU A 270 23.56 -15.52 -9.66
CA GLU A 270 23.55 -14.19 -9.04
C GLU A 270 22.18 -13.51 -9.22
N LEU A 271 21.75 -12.76 -8.22
CA LEU A 271 20.50 -11.98 -8.30
C LEU A 271 20.61 -10.92 -9.41
N ALA A 272 19.76 -11.04 -10.42
CA ALA A 272 19.66 -10.05 -11.51
C ALA A 272 18.46 -9.12 -11.35
N ALA A 273 17.34 -9.62 -10.79
CA ALA A 273 16.16 -8.82 -10.48
C ALA A 273 15.33 -9.49 -9.38
N TYR A 274 14.53 -8.66 -8.68
CA TYR A 274 13.49 -9.14 -7.80
C TYR A 274 12.18 -8.37 -8.01
N VAL A 275 11.07 -8.99 -7.64
CA VAL A 275 9.75 -8.38 -7.48
C VAL A 275 9.16 -8.87 -6.17
N VAL A 276 8.69 -7.93 -5.35
CA VAL A 276 7.90 -8.24 -4.15
C VAL A 276 6.44 -8.03 -4.48
N GLY A 277 5.66 -9.08 -4.34
CA GLY A 277 4.24 -9.07 -4.61
C GLY A 277 3.41 -9.67 -3.48
N PHE A 278 2.10 -9.51 -3.62
CA PHE A 278 1.10 -10.03 -2.69
C PHE A 278 -0.02 -10.73 -3.43
N ASP A 279 -0.35 -11.90 -2.93
CA ASP A 279 -1.58 -12.59 -3.24
C ASP A 279 -2.68 -11.97 -2.36
N ASP A 280 -3.49 -11.08 -2.94
CA ASP A 280 -4.47 -10.26 -2.23
C ASP A 280 -5.87 -10.52 -2.82
N GLY A 281 -6.46 -11.61 -2.39
CA GLY A 281 -7.77 -12.06 -2.88
C GLY A 281 -7.77 -12.31 -4.40
N HIS A 282 -8.58 -11.55 -5.13
CA HIS A 282 -8.68 -11.64 -6.59
C HIS A 282 -7.54 -10.90 -7.33
N ALA A 283 -6.70 -10.15 -6.61
CA ALA A 283 -5.59 -9.40 -7.18
C ALA A 283 -4.23 -10.01 -6.84
N TYR A 284 -3.28 -9.87 -7.75
CA TYR A 284 -1.85 -9.97 -7.47
C TYR A 284 -1.28 -8.56 -7.48
N ARG A 285 -0.78 -8.08 -6.33
CA ARG A 285 -0.29 -6.71 -6.17
C ARG A 285 1.22 -6.66 -6.15
N VAL A 286 1.82 -5.78 -6.92
CA VAL A 286 3.27 -5.59 -7.00
C VAL A 286 3.67 -4.37 -6.17
N MET A 287 4.38 -4.62 -5.07
CA MET A 287 4.84 -3.56 -4.16
C MET A 287 6.11 -2.86 -4.69
N ASP A 288 7.08 -3.63 -5.13
CA ASP A 288 8.37 -3.11 -5.60
C ASP A 288 9.03 -4.11 -6.56
N GLY A 289 9.77 -3.60 -7.51
CA GLY A 289 10.58 -4.41 -8.41
C GLY A 289 11.85 -3.67 -8.79
N ARG A 290 12.98 -4.33 -8.67
CA ARG A 290 14.30 -3.78 -8.98
C ARG A 290 15.15 -4.77 -9.77
N PHE A 291 16.11 -4.24 -10.48
CA PHE A 291 17.13 -5.05 -11.13
C PHE A 291 18.52 -4.48 -10.91
N VAL A 292 19.52 -5.32 -10.99
CA VAL A 292 20.93 -4.97 -10.87
C VAL A 292 21.46 -4.44 -12.20
N SER A 293 22.06 -3.24 -12.20
CA SER A 293 22.42 -2.49 -13.43
C SER A 293 23.45 -3.20 -14.30
N SER A 294 24.36 -3.99 -13.70
CA SER A 294 25.33 -4.80 -14.45
C SER A 294 24.68 -5.78 -15.42
N TRP A 295 23.44 -6.19 -15.15
CA TRP A 295 22.64 -7.10 -15.97
C TRP A 295 21.68 -6.37 -16.92
N ALA A 296 21.68 -5.03 -16.97
CA ALA A 296 20.72 -4.20 -17.73
C ALA A 296 20.61 -4.61 -19.21
N ARG A 297 21.71 -5.05 -19.83
CA ARG A 297 21.73 -5.51 -21.23
C ARG A 297 20.80 -6.68 -21.53
N TYR A 298 20.39 -7.43 -20.50
CA TYR A 298 19.45 -8.54 -20.59
C TYR A 298 18.03 -8.19 -20.12
N SER A 299 17.77 -6.92 -19.81
CA SER A 299 16.44 -6.43 -19.38
C SER A 299 15.80 -7.31 -18.30
N PRO A 300 16.50 -7.60 -17.19
CA PRO A 300 16.05 -8.60 -16.21
C PRO A 300 14.72 -8.22 -15.56
N GLY A 301 14.45 -6.92 -15.33
CA GLY A 301 13.16 -6.45 -14.82
C GLY A 301 12.00 -6.90 -15.72
N ARG A 302 12.07 -6.64 -17.03
CA ARG A 302 11.01 -7.04 -17.97
C ARG A 302 10.83 -8.55 -18.08
N LEU A 303 11.92 -9.33 -17.98
CA LEU A 303 11.83 -10.79 -17.95
C LEU A 303 11.08 -11.28 -16.72
N LEU A 304 11.43 -10.74 -15.55
CA LEU A 304 10.83 -11.12 -14.28
C LEU A 304 9.36 -10.65 -14.18
N GLU A 305 9.07 -9.41 -14.56
CA GLU A 305 7.69 -8.89 -14.59
C GLU A 305 6.79 -9.70 -15.53
N THR A 306 7.34 -10.19 -16.66
CA THR A 306 6.60 -11.10 -17.56
C THR A 306 6.30 -12.43 -16.87
N ALA A 307 7.24 -12.95 -16.07
CA ALA A 307 7.02 -14.17 -15.30
C ALA A 307 5.99 -13.96 -14.17
N VAL A 308 6.01 -12.80 -13.53
CA VAL A 308 5.00 -12.41 -12.52
C VAL A 308 3.62 -12.31 -13.16
N LEU A 309 3.51 -11.70 -14.33
CA LEU A 309 2.25 -11.64 -15.08
C LEU A 309 1.76 -13.06 -15.44
N GLN A 310 2.65 -13.95 -15.90
CA GLN A 310 2.27 -15.34 -16.16
C GLN A 310 1.80 -16.05 -14.88
N ARG A 311 2.50 -15.84 -13.78
CA ARG A 311 2.13 -16.37 -12.46
C ARG A 311 0.70 -15.98 -12.05
N MET A 312 0.30 -14.74 -12.34
CA MET A 312 -1.06 -14.26 -12.10
C MET A 312 -2.07 -14.94 -13.04
N ILE A 313 -1.74 -15.08 -14.33
CA ILE A 313 -2.61 -15.71 -15.33
C ILE A 313 -2.84 -17.19 -15.02
N ASP A 314 -1.81 -17.89 -14.55
CA ASP A 314 -1.88 -19.32 -14.21
C ASP A 314 -2.72 -19.60 -12.96
N ASP A 315 -3.01 -18.58 -12.14
CA ASP A 315 -3.84 -18.71 -10.95
C ASP A 315 -5.30 -18.33 -11.27
N PRO A 316 -6.22 -19.31 -11.34
CA PRO A 316 -7.62 -19.06 -11.72
C PRO A 316 -8.38 -18.17 -10.71
N THR A 317 -7.83 -17.95 -9.53
CA THR A 317 -8.42 -17.06 -8.52
C THR A 317 -8.09 -15.59 -8.78
N LYS A 318 -7.11 -15.30 -9.65
CA LYS A 318 -6.65 -13.96 -9.95
C LYS A 318 -7.30 -13.40 -11.21
N SER A 319 -7.85 -12.22 -11.08
CA SER A 319 -8.41 -11.45 -12.19
C SER A 319 -7.62 -10.19 -12.51
N THR A 320 -6.72 -9.76 -11.62
CA THR A 320 -6.04 -8.47 -11.72
C THR A 320 -4.59 -8.57 -11.26
N LEU A 321 -3.66 -7.97 -12.02
CA LEU A 321 -2.34 -7.59 -11.54
C LEU A 321 -2.33 -6.08 -11.33
N ASP A 322 -2.06 -5.65 -10.10
CA ASP A 322 -2.07 -4.25 -9.67
C ASP A 322 -0.63 -3.83 -9.35
N TRP A 323 -0.15 -2.78 -10.02
CA TRP A 323 1.18 -2.22 -9.78
C TRP A 323 1.25 -1.35 -8.51
N MET A 324 0.14 -1.19 -7.78
CA MET A 324 -0.02 -0.50 -6.49
C MET A 324 0.33 0.99 -6.48
N THR A 325 1.07 1.50 -7.43
CA THR A 325 1.51 2.90 -7.51
C THR A 325 1.58 3.35 -8.97
N SER A 326 1.63 4.65 -9.18
CA SER A 326 1.92 5.21 -10.49
C SER A 326 3.30 4.79 -10.97
N ILE A 327 3.37 4.33 -12.21
CA ILE A 327 4.61 3.92 -12.87
C ILE A 327 4.79 4.76 -14.13
N ALA A 328 5.99 5.28 -14.32
CA ALA A 328 6.32 6.01 -15.54
C ALA A 328 6.09 5.10 -16.77
N PRO A 329 5.44 5.61 -17.83
CA PRO A 329 5.04 4.80 -18.99
C PRO A 329 6.20 4.01 -19.63
N GLU A 330 7.41 4.58 -19.62
CA GLU A 330 8.62 3.94 -20.15
C GLU A 330 9.10 2.74 -19.29
N SER A 331 8.78 2.73 -18.00
CA SER A 331 9.13 1.66 -17.07
C SER A 331 8.04 0.59 -16.99
N LEU A 332 6.81 0.93 -17.36
CA LEU A 332 5.68 0.02 -17.29
C LEU A 332 5.81 -1.12 -18.30
N LEU A 333 5.71 -2.36 -17.83
CA LEU A 333 5.71 -3.52 -18.73
C LEU A 333 4.44 -3.55 -19.59
N VAL A 334 3.29 -3.50 -18.91
CA VAL A 334 1.97 -3.55 -19.53
C VAL A 334 0.89 -3.05 -18.57
N ALA A 335 -0.13 -2.41 -19.14
CA ALA A 335 -1.43 -2.20 -18.51
C ALA A 335 -2.49 -2.20 -19.60
N ASN A 336 -3.66 -2.73 -19.30
CA ASN A 336 -4.84 -2.66 -20.17
C ASN A 336 -6.01 -1.95 -19.50
N HIS A 337 -5.81 -1.50 -18.26
CA HIS A 337 -6.76 -0.70 -17.51
C HIS A 337 -6.01 0.25 -16.56
N VAL A 338 -6.70 1.29 -16.11
CA VAL A 338 -6.19 2.27 -15.15
C VAL A 338 -7.23 2.47 -14.07
N GLU A 339 -6.80 2.41 -12.82
CA GLU A 339 -7.62 2.75 -11.65
C GLU A 339 -7.18 4.12 -11.10
N ARG A 340 -8.16 4.93 -10.71
CA ARG A 340 -7.88 6.27 -10.19
C ARG A 340 -7.91 6.27 -8.68
N VAL A 341 -6.87 6.83 -8.10
CA VAL A 341 -6.78 7.11 -6.67
C VAL A 341 -6.68 8.61 -6.44
N VAL A 342 -7.19 9.03 -5.31
CA VAL A 342 -7.20 10.43 -4.91
C VAL A 342 -6.51 10.60 -3.56
N THR A 343 -5.79 11.70 -3.42
CA THR A 343 -5.31 12.18 -2.13
C THR A 343 -6.08 13.43 -1.78
N MET A 344 -6.69 13.42 -0.62
CA MET A 344 -7.53 14.50 -0.15
C MET A 344 -6.85 15.18 1.03
N ARG A 345 -6.88 16.52 1.05
CA ARG A 345 -6.35 17.32 2.15
C ARG A 345 -7.40 18.28 2.67
N ALA A 346 -7.51 18.35 3.98
CA ALA A 346 -8.25 19.37 4.68
C ALA A 346 -7.35 20.10 5.69
N ARG A 347 -7.63 21.38 5.88
CA ARG A 347 -7.01 22.18 6.96
C ARG A 347 -8.13 22.80 7.77
N SER A 348 -8.11 22.59 9.06
CA SER A 348 -8.93 23.37 9.97
C SER A 348 -8.21 24.66 10.32
N ASN A 349 -8.89 25.79 10.17
CA ASN A 349 -8.42 27.07 10.68
C ASN A 349 -9.32 27.50 11.85
N PRO A 350 -8.82 27.50 13.10
CA PRO A 350 -9.63 27.87 14.27
C PRO A 350 -10.11 29.31 14.25
N TYR A 351 -9.60 30.15 13.37
CA TYR A 351 -9.99 31.56 13.20
C TYR A 351 -11.11 31.77 12.17
N LEU A 352 -11.53 30.73 11.44
CA LEU A 352 -12.71 30.84 10.59
C LEU A 352 -13.95 30.56 11.45
N PRO A 353 -14.97 31.45 11.44
CA PRO A 353 -16.18 31.24 12.19
C PRO A 353 -16.83 29.91 11.74
N GLN A 354 -17.05 29.03 12.72
CA GLN A 354 -17.85 27.84 12.49
C GLN A 354 -19.21 28.31 11.96
N ARG A 355 -19.53 28.01 10.72
CA ARG A 355 -20.85 28.27 10.17
C ARG A 355 -21.84 27.41 10.97
N THR A 356 -22.61 28.06 11.83
CA THR A 356 -23.76 27.48 12.54
C THR A 356 -24.86 27.08 11.55
#